data_05a8c545dc1a67a4b9ed8336b50f7c44
#
_entry.id   05a8c545dc1a67a4b9ed8336b50f7c44
#
_cell.length_a   1.000
_cell.length_b   1.000
_cell.length_c   1.000
_cell.angle_alpha   90.00
_cell.angle_beta   90.00
_cell.angle_gamma   90.00
#
_symmetry.space_group_name_H-M   'P 1'
#
loop_
_entity.id
_entity.type
_entity.pdbx_description
1 polymer ?
#
loop_
_entity_poly.entity_id
_entity_poly.type
_entity_poly.pdbx_seq_one_letter_code
_entity_poly.pdbx_strand_id
1 'polypeptide(L)'
;GMDAAPVHAIVTNSTYDGLCYNVRRVEELLGRSVDRLHFDEAWYGYARFNPLYEDRYAMHGDPSEHTDDKPSVFATQSTHKLLAALSQASMIHVRDGRNPIEHNRFNEAFMMHASTSPQYAIIASNDVSAAMMDGPGGETLTGESIREAVAFRRLIARLNADYAEQGEWFVNVWQPDVVADESGRKVPFWQADPARLAVDPACWTLKPGESWHGFGKVEEGYCMLDPIKVSVTTPGVGADGTVCPGAVVTAGTLAEGDKLRI
;
A
#
# COMPACT_ATOMS: atom_id res chain seq x y z
N GLY A 1 17.91 27.65 -21.58
CA GLY A 1 17.50 26.26 -21.40
C GLY A 1 16.00 26.17 -21.60
N MET A 2 15.49 25.18 -22.33
CA MET A 2 14.05 24.94 -22.36
C MET A 2 13.67 24.40 -20.98
N ASP A 3 12.72 25.06 -20.29
CA ASP A 3 12.10 24.53 -19.10
C ASP A 3 11.22 23.35 -19.52
N ALA A 4 11.79 22.15 -19.51
CA ALA A 4 11.05 20.92 -19.76
C ALA A 4 10.37 20.50 -18.45
N ALA A 5 9.11 20.90 -18.28
CA ALA A 5 8.29 20.35 -17.20
C ALA A 5 7.88 18.91 -17.52
N PRO A 6 7.95 17.97 -16.57
CA PRO A 6 7.44 16.62 -16.78
C PRO A 6 5.92 16.66 -16.99
N VAL A 7 5.44 15.96 -18.03
CA VAL A 7 3.99 15.91 -18.33
C VAL A 7 3.29 14.85 -17.49
N HIS A 8 4.01 13.78 -17.11
CA HIS A 8 3.46 12.61 -16.47
C HIS A 8 4.39 12.11 -15.35
N ALA A 9 3.82 11.84 -14.20
CA ALA A 9 4.51 11.18 -13.09
C ALA A 9 3.79 9.87 -12.73
N ILE A 10 4.57 8.82 -12.48
CA ILE A 10 4.06 7.52 -12.04
C ILE A 10 4.52 7.30 -10.60
N VAL A 11 3.58 6.92 -9.74
CA VAL A 11 3.81 6.64 -8.32
C VAL A 11 3.25 5.25 -8.01
N THR A 12 4.08 4.34 -7.53
CA THR A 12 3.62 3.04 -7.04
C THR A 12 2.92 3.21 -5.70
N ASN A 13 1.65 2.85 -5.61
CA ASN A 13 0.84 2.93 -4.39
C ASN A 13 -0.10 1.70 -4.27
N SER A 14 -0.03 0.88 -3.22
CA SER A 14 1.00 0.89 -2.21
C SER A 14 2.27 0.20 -2.72
N THR A 15 3.41 0.45 -2.05
CA THR A 15 4.64 -0.27 -2.37
C THR A 15 4.48 -1.76 -2.05
N TYR A 16 5.39 -2.58 -2.55
CA TYR A 16 5.31 -4.03 -2.39
C TYR A 16 5.40 -4.46 -0.91
N ASP A 17 6.17 -3.75 -0.12
CA ASP A 17 6.35 -3.94 1.32
C ASP A 17 5.26 -3.29 2.19
N GLY A 18 4.32 -2.57 1.56
CA GLY A 18 3.11 -2.09 2.20
C GLY A 18 3.08 -0.62 2.57
N LEU A 19 3.95 0.22 2.01
CA LEU A 19 3.84 1.66 2.24
C LEU A 19 2.71 2.26 1.40
N CYS A 20 1.73 2.85 2.08
CA CYS A 20 0.61 3.57 1.49
C CYS A 20 0.84 5.07 1.62
N TYR A 21 0.94 5.77 0.50
CA TYR A 21 1.05 7.22 0.50
C TYR A 21 -0.32 7.87 0.74
N ASN A 22 -0.30 9.03 1.38
CA ASN A 22 -1.44 9.93 1.34
C ASN A 22 -1.51 10.56 -0.06
N VAL A 23 -2.48 10.13 -0.85
CA VAL A 23 -2.60 10.53 -2.26
C VAL A 23 -2.88 12.03 -2.39
N ARG A 24 -3.69 12.60 -1.50
CA ARG A 24 -3.95 14.05 -1.46
C ARG A 24 -2.65 14.85 -1.32
N ARG A 25 -1.74 14.38 -0.44
CA ARG A 25 -0.42 15.02 -0.28
C ARG A 25 0.47 14.84 -1.52
N VAL A 26 0.41 13.69 -2.17
CA VAL A 26 1.12 13.48 -3.45
C VAL A 26 0.59 14.42 -4.52
N GLU A 27 -0.72 14.60 -4.63
CA GLU A 27 -1.34 15.56 -5.53
C GLU A 27 -0.93 17.02 -5.24
N GLU A 28 -0.88 17.42 -3.96
CA GLU A 28 -0.40 18.74 -3.55
C GLU A 28 1.06 18.98 -3.93
N LEU A 29 1.92 17.96 -3.78
CA LEU A 29 3.35 18.07 -4.07
C LEU A 29 3.66 18.08 -5.57
N LEU A 30 3.04 17.18 -6.32
CA LEU A 30 3.36 16.96 -7.74
C LEU A 30 2.36 17.62 -8.69
N GLY A 31 1.13 17.84 -8.27
CA GLY A 31 0.03 18.25 -9.13
C GLY A 31 0.21 19.59 -9.82
N ARG A 32 1.07 20.47 -9.29
CA ARG A 32 1.42 21.75 -9.95
C ARG A 32 2.49 21.58 -11.04
N SER A 33 3.25 20.48 -10.99
CA SER A 33 4.41 20.26 -11.85
C SER A 33 4.13 19.31 -13.01
N VAL A 34 3.02 18.54 -12.96
CA VAL A 34 2.66 17.54 -13.97
C VAL A 34 1.20 17.70 -14.39
N ASP A 35 0.90 17.34 -15.62
CA ASP A 35 -0.48 17.32 -16.11
C ASP A 35 -1.20 16.02 -15.75
N ARG A 36 -0.45 14.95 -15.51
CA ARG A 36 -0.99 13.61 -15.24
C ARG A 36 -0.25 12.95 -14.10
N LEU A 37 -0.99 12.48 -13.12
CA LEU A 37 -0.53 11.58 -12.06
C LEU A 37 -1.07 10.19 -12.31
N HIS A 38 -0.20 9.21 -12.33
CA HIS A 38 -0.59 7.82 -12.49
C HIS A 38 -0.15 7.02 -11.25
N PHE A 39 -1.12 6.49 -10.53
CA PHE A 39 -0.87 5.60 -9.41
C PHE A 39 -0.91 4.16 -9.90
N ASP A 40 0.23 3.48 -9.79
CA ASP A 40 0.28 2.04 -9.95
C ASP A 40 -0.22 1.37 -8.67
N GLU A 41 -1.49 1.00 -8.69
CA GLU A 41 -2.22 0.34 -7.60
C GLU A 41 -2.44 -1.15 -7.89
N ALA A 42 -1.53 -1.76 -8.66
CA ALA A 42 -1.66 -3.16 -9.09
C ALA A 42 -1.87 -4.15 -7.92
N TRP A 43 -1.37 -3.83 -6.72
CA TRP A 43 -1.50 -4.62 -5.50
C TRP A 43 -2.37 -3.94 -4.45
N TYR A 44 -3.23 -3.00 -4.82
CA TYR A 44 -3.89 -2.13 -3.84
C TYR A 44 -5.37 -1.85 -4.14
N GLY A 45 -5.98 -2.60 -5.05
CA GLY A 45 -7.38 -2.40 -5.47
C GLY A 45 -8.43 -2.53 -4.35
N TYR A 46 -8.09 -3.16 -3.22
CA TYR A 46 -8.98 -3.30 -2.07
C TYR A 46 -9.10 -2.03 -1.20
N ALA A 47 -8.19 -1.09 -1.33
CA ALA A 47 -8.12 0.08 -0.43
C ALA A 47 -9.42 0.91 -0.41
N ARG A 48 -10.08 1.07 -1.57
CA ARG A 48 -11.35 1.78 -1.70
C ARG A 48 -12.46 1.26 -0.77
N PHE A 49 -12.40 0.00 -0.40
CA PHE A 49 -13.47 -0.72 0.29
C PHE A 49 -13.31 -0.81 1.81
N ASN A 50 -12.32 -0.09 2.39
CA ASN A 50 -12.15 -0.03 3.84
C ASN A 50 -11.77 1.39 4.29
N PRO A 51 -12.48 1.95 5.30
CA PRO A 51 -12.23 3.31 5.80
C PRO A 51 -10.81 3.55 6.31
N LEU A 52 -10.08 2.50 6.71
CA LEU A 52 -8.68 2.60 7.15
C LEU A 52 -7.78 3.27 6.11
N TYR A 53 -8.11 3.14 4.82
CA TYR A 53 -7.32 3.65 3.70
C TYR A 53 -7.84 4.97 3.12
N GLU A 54 -8.69 5.69 3.84
CA GLU A 54 -9.20 6.99 3.38
C GLU A 54 -8.05 7.93 2.99
N ASP A 55 -8.21 8.68 1.89
CA ASP A 55 -7.19 9.54 1.26
C ASP A 55 -5.90 8.82 0.78
N ARG A 56 -5.88 7.50 0.73
CA ARG A 56 -4.67 6.70 0.41
C ARG A 56 -4.74 5.89 -0.86
N TYR A 57 -5.74 6.08 -1.69
CA TYR A 57 -5.89 5.48 -3.01
C TYR A 57 -6.25 6.54 -4.05
N ALA A 58 -5.88 6.32 -5.31
CA ALA A 58 -5.93 7.33 -6.36
C ALA A 58 -7.32 7.94 -6.59
N MET A 59 -8.37 7.14 -6.52
CA MET A 59 -9.75 7.58 -6.75
C MET A 59 -10.47 7.97 -5.45
N HIS A 60 -9.73 8.47 -4.45
CA HIS A 60 -10.30 8.93 -3.17
C HIS A 60 -11.20 10.17 -3.35
N GLY A 61 -12.01 10.46 -2.33
CA GLY A 61 -12.85 11.65 -2.26
C GLY A 61 -13.99 11.68 -3.28
N ASP A 62 -14.74 12.79 -3.30
CA ASP A 62 -15.82 13.01 -4.25
C ASP A 62 -15.27 13.46 -5.61
N PRO A 63 -15.62 12.79 -6.73
CA PRO A 63 -15.21 13.19 -8.06
C PRO A 63 -15.56 14.65 -8.41
N SER A 64 -16.67 15.18 -7.88
CA SER A 64 -17.12 16.55 -8.14
C SER A 64 -16.21 17.62 -7.52
N GLU A 65 -15.36 17.25 -6.54
CA GLU A 65 -14.38 18.13 -5.92
C GLU A 65 -13.05 18.19 -6.68
N HIS A 66 -12.90 17.33 -7.69
CA HIS A 66 -11.70 17.32 -8.53
C HIS A 66 -11.87 18.31 -9.69
N THR A 67 -11.34 19.49 -9.50
CA THR A 67 -11.49 20.63 -10.43
C THR A 67 -10.51 20.58 -11.60
N ASP A 68 -10.80 21.28 -12.68
CA ASP A 68 -10.02 21.30 -13.94
C ASP A 68 -8.62 21.90 -13.78
N ASP A 69 -8.29 22.52 -12.65
CA ASP A 69 -6.95 23.02 -12.37
C ASP A 69 -6.02 21.96 -11.75
N LYS A 70 -6.58 20.82 -11.32
CA LYS A 70 -5.81 19.66 -10.83
C LYS A 70 -5.27 18.82 -11.98
N PRO A 71 -4.22 18.00 -11.77
CA PRO A 71 -3.78 17.04 -12.78
C PRO A 71 -4.84 15.99 -13.05
N SER A 72 -4.90 15.43 -14.25
CA SER A 72 -5.67 14.20 -14.48
C SER A 72 -5.04 13.04 -13.72
N VAL A 73 -5.85 12.24 -13.04
CA VAL A 73 -5.40 11.12 -12.20
C VAL A 73 -5.76 9.80 -12.86
N PHE A 74 -4.77 8.91 -12.92
CA PHE A 74 -4.93 7.54 -13.41
C PHE A 74 -4.65 6.56 -12.27
N ALA A 75 -5.39 5.47 -12.23
CA ALA A 75 -5.07 4.31 -11.39
C ALA A 75 -5.10 3.03 -12.21
N THR A 76 -4.07 2.22 -12.11
CA THR A 76 -4.06 0.87 -12.69
C THR A 76 -4.12 -0.16 -11.57
N GLN A 77 -5.09 -1.06 -11.65
CA GLN A 77 -5.34 -2.09 -10.63
C GLN A 77 -5.36 -3.46 -11.28
N SER A 78 -4.59 -4.39 -10.75
CA SER A 78 -4.65 -5.81 -11.12
C SER A 78 -5.66 -6.51 -10.23
N THR A 79 -6.90 -6.56 -10.67
CA THR A 79 -8.02 -7.13 -9.90
C THR A 79 -7.87 -8.62 -9.65
N HIS A 80 -7.06 -9.31 -10.44
CA HIS A 80 -6.72 -10.72 -10.24
C HIS A 80 -5.73 -10.99 -9.10
N LYS A 81 -5.09 -9.95 -8.53
CA LYS A 81 -4.07 -10.14 -7.48
C LYS A 81 -4.67 -10.21 -6.08
N LEU A 82 -5.41 -9.17 -5.69
CA LEU A 82 -5.95 -9.03 -4.34
C LEU A 82 -7.47 -8.81 -4.30
N LEU A 83 -8.14 -8.95 -5.43
CA LEU A 83 -9.58 -9.00 -5.56
C LEU A 83 -9.99 -10.34 -6.18
N ALA A 84 -11.29 -10.59 -6.31
CA ALA A 84 -11.81 -11.90 -6.70
C ALA A 84 -11.87 -12.14 -8.23
N ALA A 85 -11.18 -11.36 -9.04
CA ALA A 85 -11.20 -11.54 -10.49
C ALA A 85 -10.27 -12.65 -10.97
N LEU A 86 -10.56 -13.21 -12.16
CA LEU A 86 -9.75 -14.23 -12.80
C LEU A 86 -8.37 -13.67 -13.20
N SER A 87 -7.39 -14.57 -13.32
CA SER A 87 -6.03 -14.22 -13.79
C SER A 87 -6.08 -13.37 -15.05
N GLN A 88 -5.19 -12.37 -15.14
CA GLN A 88 -5.08 -11.36 -16.18
C GLN A 88 -6.13 -10.23 -16.12
N ALA A 89 -7.13 -10.31 -15.24
CA ALA A 89 -8.08 -9.22 -15.06
C ALA A 89 -7.40 -7.99 -14.46
N SER A 90 -7.69 -6.83 -15.02
CA SER A 90 -7.20 -5.53 -14.56
C SER A 90 -8.18 -4.43 -14.90
N MET A 91 -8.04 -3.28 -14.25
CA MET A 91 -8.84 -2.08 -14.49
C MET A 91 -7.93 -0.86 -14.59
N ILE A 92 -8.34 0.10 -15.41
CA ILE A 92 -7.81 1.46 -15.45
C ILE A 92 -8.93 2.41 -15.05
N HIS A 93 -8.68 3.24 -14.06
CA HIS A 93 -9.57 4.32 -13.66
C HIS A 93 -8.95 5.64 -14.08
N VAL A 94 -9.77 6.56 -14.58
CA VAL A 94 -9.34 7.88 -15.00
C VAL A 94 -10.25 8.92 -14.38
N ARG A 95 -9.66 9.92 -13.76
CA ARG A 95 -10.34 11.14 -13.29
C ARG A 95 -9.74 12.30 -14.05
N ASP A 96 -10.54 12.94 -14.88
CA ASP A 96 -10.10 14.07 -15.67
C ASP A 96 -9.81 15.30 -14.80
N GLY A 97 -8.88 16.10 -15.24
CA GLY A 97 -8.50 17.35 -14.67
C GLY A 97 -7.97 18.26 -15.77
N ARG A 98 -6.92 19.02 -15.47
CA ARG A 98 -6.22 19.85 -16.45
C ARG A 98 -5.73 18.99 -17.63
N ASN A 99 -5.98 19.43 -18.86
CA ASN A 99 -5.63 18.72 -20.09
C ASN A 99 -6.23 17.29 -20.16
N PRO A 100 -7.57 17.14 -20.10
CA PRO A 100 -8.24 15.87 -20.16
C PRO A 100 -7.91 15.15 -21.49
N ILE A 101 -7.93 13.81 -21.45
CA ILE A 101 -7.76 13.01 -22.67
C ILE A 101 -9.14 12.74 -23.25
N GLU A 102 -9.33 13.14 -24.51
CA GLU A 102 -10.57 12.85 -25.23
C GLU A 102 -10.82 11.34 -25.27
N HIS A 103 -12.07 10.93 -24.98
CA HIS A 103 -12.45 9.54 -24.85
C HIS A 103 -12.06 8.69 -26.08
N ASN A 104 -12.30 9.18 -27.29
CA ASN A 104 -11.98 8.43 -28.50
C ASN A 104 -10.46 8.20 -28.64
N ARG A 105 -9.66 9.22 -28.31
CA ARG A 105 -8.21 9.11 -28.33
C ARG A 105 -7.69 8.12 -27.27
N PHE A 106 -8.28 8.13 -26.08
CA PHE A 106 -7.97 7.16 -25.05
C PHE A 106 -8.32 5.74 -25.52
N ASN A 107 -9.51 5.55 -26.08
CA ASN A 107 -9.96 4.27 -26.57
C ASN A 107 -9.10 3.73 -27.71
N GLU A 108 -8.66 4.57 -28.66
CA GLU A 108 -7.72 4.17 -29.72
C GLU A 108 -6.40 3.69 -29.12
N ALA A 109 -5.82 4.43 -28.18
CA ALA A 109 -4.60 4.03 -27.51
C ALA A 109 -4.77 2.73 -26.72
N PHE A 110 -5.89 2.56 -26.02
CA PHE A 110 -6.24 1.33 -25.31
C PHE A 110 -6.34 0.15 -26.26
N MET A 111 -7.06 0.29 -27.37
CA MET A 111 -7.22 -0.77 -28.37
C MET A 111 -5.91 -1.18 -29.05
N MET A 112 -4.92 -0.29 -29.14
CA MET A 112 -3.58 -0.62 -29.64
C MET A 112 -2.80 -1.57 -28.71
N HIS A 113 -3.14 -1.60 -27.42
CA HIS A 113 -2.42 -2.36 -26.39
C HIS A 113 -3.26 -3.51 -25.82
N ALA A 114 -4.58 -3.48 -26.01
CA ALA A 114 -5.48 -4.54 -25.59
C ALA A 114 -5.58 -5.66 -26.64
N SER A 115 -6.06 -6.83 -26.21
CA SER A 115 -6.37 -7.94 -27.13
C SER A 115 -7.55 -7.59 -28.02
N THR A 116 -7.44 -7.89 -29.32
CA THR A 116 -8.58 -7.82 -30.26
C THR A 116 -9.59 -8.97 -30.04
N SER A 117 -9.27 -9.94 -29.19
CA SER A 117 -10.10 -11.10 -28.85
C SER A 117 -10.28 -11.18 -27.33
N PRO A 118 -11.04 -10.25 -26.72
CA PRO A 118 -11.22 -10.22 -25.28
C PRO A 118 -11.96 -11.46 -24.79
N GLN A 119 -11.50 -12.03 -23.67
CA GLN A 119 -12.17 -13.15 -23.04
C GLN A 119 -13.29 -12.62 -22.12
N TYR A 120 -14.52 -12.88 -22.49
CA TYR A 120 -15.70 -12.43 -21.72
C TYR A 120 -15.70 -12.93 -20.27
N ALA A 121 -15.18 -14.14 -20.01
CA ALA A 121 -15.04 -14.66 -18.65
C ALA A 121 -14.16 -13.76 -17.77
N ILE A 122 -13.06 -13.21 -18.29
CA ILE A 122 -12.19 -12.28 -17.57
C ILE A 122 -12.92 -10.95 -17.32
N ILE A 123 -13.60 -10.41 -18.34
CA ILE A 123 -14.37 -9.18 -18.22
C ILE A 123 -15.48 -9.36 -17.17
N ALA A 124 -16.26 -10.43 -17.27
CA ALA A 124 -17.32 -10.74 -16.31
C ALA A 124 -16.79 -10.94 -14.89
N SER A 125 -15.57 -11.49 -14.74
CA SER A 125 -14.96 -11.64 -13.41
C SER A 125 -14.64 -10.30 -12.75
N ASN A 126 -14.31 -9.25 -13.51
CA ASN A 126 -14.15 -7.90 -12.99
C ASN A 126 -15.46 -7.36 -12.43
N ASP A 127 -16.57 -7.55 -13.17
CA ASP A 127 -17.89 -7.12 -12.76
C ASP A 127 -18.36 -7.86 -11.49
N VAL A 128 -18.18 -9.18 -11.46
CA VAL A 128 -18.47 -9.99 -10.26
C VAL A 128 -17.62 -9.53 -9.07
N SER A 129 -16.32 -9.31 -9.29
CA SER A 129 -15.42 -8.82 -8.24
C SER A 129 -15.86 -7.46 -7.71
N ALA A 130 -16.26 -6.53 -8.59
CA ALA A 130 -16.78 -5.24 -8.18
C ALA A 130 -18.07 -5.39 -7.35
N ALA A 131 -19.01 -6.24 -7.79
CA ALA A 131 -20.24 -6.51 -7.06
C ALA A 131 -20.02 -7.17 -5.69
N MET A 132 -19.00 -8.05 -5.56
CA MET A 132 -18.62 -8.65 -4.26
C MET A 132 -18.06 -7.63 -3.29
N MET A 133 -17.35 -6.62 -3.82
CA MET A 133 -16.71 -5.58 -3.01
C MET A 133 -17.62 -4.38 -2.75
N ASP A 134 -18.75 -4.27 -3.42
CA ASP A 134 -19.68 -3.17 -3.21
C ASP A 134 -20.39 -3.27 -1.86
N GLY A 135 -20.59 -2.12 -1.22
CA GLY A 135 -21.26 -1.99 0.06
C GLY A 135 -20.62 -2.83 1.19
N PRO A 136 -21.44 -3.49 2.05
CA PRO A 136 -20.97 -4.20 3.22
C PRO A 136 -20.02 -5.38 2.93
N GLY A 137 -20.09 -5.94 1.70
CA GLY A 137 -19.24 -7.07 1.30
C GLY A 137 -17.75 -6.71 1.32
N GLY A 138 -17.39 -5.61 0.70
CA GLY A 138 -16.01 -5.14 0.64
C GLY A 138 -15.44 -4.77 2.01
N GLU A 139 -16.21 -4.05 2.82
CA GLU A 139 -15.80 -3.71 4.19
C GLU A 139 -15.61 -4.96 5.06
N THR A 140 -16.50 -5.96 4.93
CA THR A 140 -16.37 -7.22 5.65
C THR A 140 -15.12 -7.97 5.24
N LEU A 141 -14.91 -8.21 3.94
CA LEU A 141 -13.77 -8.98 3.41
C LEU A 141 -12.42 -8.31 3.74
N THR A 142 -12.33 -7.01 3.53
CA THR A 142 -11.10 -6.27 3.86
C THR A 142 -10.87 -6.20 5.37
N GLY A 143 -11.92 -5.99 6.15
CA GLY A 143 -11.86 -5.96 7.61
C GLY A 143 -11.44 -7.30 8.21
N GLU A 144 -11.91 -8.44 7.66
CA GLU A 144 -11.46 -9.77 8.06
C GLU A 144 -9.97 -9.95 7.77
N SER A 145 -9.52 -9.62 6.57
CA SER A 145 -8.11 -9.70 6.18
C SER A 145 -7.22 -8.83 7.09
N ILE A 146 -7.66 -7.63 7.45
CA ILE A 146 -6.94 -6.76 8.39
C ILE A 146 -6.87 -7.42 9.78
N ARG A 147 -7.97 -7.95 10.30
CA ARG A 147 -8.00 -8.59 11.62
C ARG A 147 -7.09 -9.81 11.69
N GLU A 148 -7.08 -10.65 10.66
CA GLU A 148 -6.19 -11.80 10.58
C GLU A 148 -4.71 -11.37 10.52
N ALA A 149 -4.39 -10.39 9.70
CA ALA A 149 -3.04 -9.83 9.62
C ALA A 149 -2.59 -9.22 10.96
N VAL A 150 -3.46 -8.48 11.65
CA VAL A 150 -3.21 -7.93 12.99
C VAL A 150 -2.96 -9.05 14.00
N ALA A 151 -3.76 -10.12 13.99
CA ALA A 151 -3.57 -11.25 14.87
C ALA A 151 -2.21 -11.93 14.64
N PHE A 152 -1.86 -12.17 13.38
CA PHE A 152 -0.55 -12.73 13.00
C PHE A 152 0.61 -11.83 13.44
N ARG A 153 0.55 -10.53 13.14
CA ARG A 153 1.56 -9.54 13.52
C ARG A 153 1.79 -9.48 15.02
N ARG A 154 0.73 -9.50 15.81
CA ARG A 154 0.79 -9.50 17.28
C ARG A 154 1.40 -10.79 17.81
N LEU A 155 1.04 -11.95 17.25
CA LEU A 155 1.61 -13.24 17.64
C LEU A 155 3.13 -13.27 17.41
N ILE A 156 3.60 -12.88 16.21
CA ILE A 156 5.03 -12.87 15.89
C ILE A 156 5.78 -11.88 16.79
N ALA A 157 5.24 -10.67 16.99
CA ALA A 157 5.87 -9.69 17.87
C ALA A 157 6.00 -10.19 19.32
N ARG A 158 5.00 -10.91 19.82
CA ARG A 158 5.05 -11.54 21.14
C ARG A 158 6.11 -12.63 21.20
N LEU A 159 6.11 -13.56 20.24
CA LEU A 159 7.13 -14.62 20.19
C LEU A 159 8.54 -14.03 20.09
N ASN A 160 8.74 -13.01 19.27
CA ASN A 160 10.04 -12.32 19.18
C ASN A 160 10.48 -11.75 20.53
N ALA A 161 9.55 -11.14 21.30
CA ALA A 161 9.83 -10.64 22.64
C ALA A 161 10.19 -11.77 23.62
N ASP A 162 9.43 -12.87 23.60
CA ASP A 162 9.66 -14.03 24.47
C ASP A 162 11.03 -14.70 24.20
N TYR A 163 11.46 -14.78 22.94
CA TYR A 163 12.79 -15.29 22.56
C TYR A 163 13.92 -14.32 22.96
N ALA A 164 13.70 -13.01 22.79
CA ALA A 164 14.66 -11.99 23.17
C ALA A 164 14.95 -12.03 24.70
N GLU A 165 13.93 -12.27 25.53
CA GLU A 165 14.11 -12.44 26.99
C GLU A 165 14.98 -13.65 27.35
N GLN A 166 15.01 -14.66 26.48
CA GLN A 166 15.86 -15.86 26.65
C GLN A 166 17.27 -15.66 26.07
N GLY A 167 17.58 -14.51 25.51
CA GLY A 167 18.85 -14.23 24.82
C GLY A 167 18.94 -14.89 23.45
N GLU A 168 17.81 -15.31 22.89
CA GLU A 168 17.69 -15.92 21.58
C GLU A 168 16.99 -14.96 20.62
N TRP A 169 16.96 -15.29 19.34
CA TRP A 169 16.25 -14.52 18.34
C TRP A 169 15.11 -15.33 17.72
N PHE A 170 14.09 -14.59 17.25
CA PHE A 170 13.02 -15.11 16.40
C PHE A 170 12.77 -14.14 15.26
N VAL A 171 12.14 -14.62 14.19
CA VAL A 171 11.69 -13.73 13.12
C VAL A 171 10.77 -12.66 13.69
N ASN A 172 10.85 -11.44 13.16
CA ASN A 172 9.96 -10.36 13.54
C ASN A 172 9.19 -9.87 12.31
N VAL A 173 8.25 -8.98 12.53
CA VAL A 173 7.47 -8.34 11.48
C VAL A 173 7.86 -6.87 11.39
N TRP A 174 8.02 -6.37 10.17
CA TRP A 174 8.23 -4.95 9.94
C TRP A 174 6.95 -4.18 10.25
N GLN A 175 6.98 -3.44 11.34
CA GLN A 175 5.85 -2.71 11.91
C GLN A 175 6.30 -1.80 13.05
N PRO A 176 5.46 -0.89 13.56
CA PRO A 176 5.78 -0.16 14.78
C PRO A 176 6.07 -1.10 15.96
N ASP A 177 7.15 -0.84 16.70
CA ASP A 177 7.48 -1.59 17.92
C ASP A 177 6.48 -1.28 19.03
N VAL A 178 6.02 -0.03 19.08
CA VAL A 178 5.07 0.49 20.06
C VAL A 178 3.99 1.34 19.39
N VAL A 179 2.80 1.31 19.94
CA VAL A 179 1.68 2.19 19.54
C VAL A 179 1.12 2.89 20.77
N ALA A 180 0.51 4.05 20.55
CA ALA A 180 -0.19 4.74 21.64
C ALA A 180 -1.55 4.06 21.90
N ASP A 181 -1.93 3.83 23.14
CA ASP A 181 -3.27 3.39 23.52
C ASP A 181 -4.25 4.60 23.52
N GLU A 182 -5.51 4.37 23.88
CA GLU A 182 -6.54 5.43 23.92
C GLU A 182 -6.21 6.58 24.89
N SER A 183 -5.39 6.31 25.90
CA SER A 183 -4.90 7.32 26.84
C SER A 183 -3.67 8.08 26.35
N GLY A 184 -3.13 7.71 25.18
CA GLY A 184 -1.87 8.21 24.63
C GLY A 184 -0.62 7.55 25.21
N ARG A 185 -0.76 6.52 26.08
CA ARG A 185 0.36 5.78 26.64
C ARG A 185 0.93 4.82 25.58
N LYS A 186 2.24 4.82 25.41
CA LYS A 186 2.92 3.86 24.53
C LYS A 186 2.89 2.46 25.13
N VAL A 187 2.39 1.50 24.35
CA VAL A 187 2.36 0.08 24.67
C VAL A 187 3.06 -0.72 23.59
N PRO A 188 3.73 -1.84 23.91
CA PRO A 188 4.27 -2.75 22.91
C PRO A 188 3.18 -3.17 21.91
N PHE A 189 3.53 -3.29 20.63
CA PHE A 189 2.55 -3.60 19.57
C PHE A 189 1.71 -4.84 19.88
N TRP A 190 2.32 -5.91 20.40
CA TRP A 190 1.61 -7.15 20.73
C TRP A 190 0.61 -7.01 21.90
N GLN A 191 0.74 -5.97 22.74
CA GLN A 191 -0.20 -5.64 23.82
C GLN A 191 -1.32 -4.68 23.39
N ALA A 192 -1.17 -4.04 22.23
CA ALA A 192 -2.17 -3.09 21.75
C ALA A 192 -3.54 -3.76 21.51
N ASP A 193 -4.61 -2.98 21.63
CA ASP A 193 -5.95 -3.46 21.35
C ASP A 193 -6.09 -3.84 19.85
N PRO A 194 -6.40 -5.11 19.54
CA PRO A 194 -6.55 -5.57 18.15
C PRO A 194 -7.71 -4.88 17.43
N ALA A 195 -8.77 -4.50 18.13
CA ALA A 195 -9.90 -3.80 17.51
C ALA A 195 -9.46 -2.41 17.04
N ARG A 196 -8.68 -1.71 17.84
CA ARG A 196 -8.11 -0.42 17.47
C ARG A 196 -7.11 -0.53 16.34
N LEU A 197 -6.20 -1.51 16.39
CA LEU A 197 -5.24 -1.76 15.29
C LEU A 197 -5.94 -2.02 13.96
N ALA A 198 -7.14 -2.59 13.99
CA ALA A 198 -7.89 -2.89 12.77
C ALA A 198 -8.57 -1.68 12.12
N VAL A 199 -8.75 -0.57 12.85
CA VAL A 199 -9.56 0.57 12.36
C VAL A 199 -8.88 1.94 12.47
N ASP A 200 -7.83 2.07 13.27
CA ASP A 200 -7.17 3.36 13.52
C ASP A 200 -5.88 3.50 12.69
N PRO A 201 -5.89 4.34 11.64
CA PRO A 201 -4.72 4.55 10.79
C PRO A 201 -3.53 5.16 11.55
N ALA A 202 -3.77 5.83 12.70
CA ALA A 202 -2.70 6.40 13.53
C ALA A 202 -1.76 5.33 14.10
N CYS A 203 -2.23 4.08 14.23
CA CYS A 203 -1.43 2.94 14.66
C CYS A 203 -0.37 2.50 13.63
N TRP A 204 -0.55 2.90 12.37
CA TRP A 204 0.25 2.46 11.23
C TRP A 204 1.02 3.59 10.55
N THR A 205 0.69 4.84 10.90
CA THR A 205 1.32 6.03 10.31
C THR A 205 2.78 6.13 10.71
N LEU A 206 3.66 6.31 9.73
CA LEU A 206 5.08 6.54 9.94
C LEU A 206 5.29 7.92 10.59
N LYS A 207 6.06 7.95 11.67
CA LYS A 207 6.39 9.20 12.36
C LYS A 207 7.88 9.51 12.25
N PRO A 208 8.27 10.78 12.14
CA PRO A 208 9.66 11.16 12.03
C PRO A 208 10.51 10.60 13.17
N GLY A 209 11.65 9.98 12.83
CA GLY A 209 12.62 9.50 13.80
C GLY A 209 12.31 8.17 14.49
N GLU A 210 11.22 7.50 14.15
CA GLU A 210 10.96 6.15 14.64
C GLU A 210 11.92 5.15 13.96
N SER A 211 12.52 4.27 14.77
CA SER A 211 13.57 3.33 14.33
C SER A 211 13.04 2.20 13.46
N TRP A 212 11.80 1.77 13.68
CA TRP A 212 11.24 0.58 13.04
C TRP A 212 11.16 0.68 11.50
N HIS A 213 11.00 1.91 10.95
CA HIS A 213 10.91 2.09 9.50
C HIS A 213 12.22 2.60 8.85
N GLY A 214 13.14 3.18 9.62
CA GLY A 214 14.45 3.58 9.13
C GLY A 214 14.50 4.79 8.18
N PHE A 215 13.39 5.44 7.87
CA PHE A 215 13.31 6.52 6.86
C PHE A 215 13.71 7.92 7.39
N GLY A 216 14.37 8.05 8.49
CA GLY A 216 14.87 9.34 8.98
C GLY A 216 13.80 10.43 9.07
N LYS A 217 13.82 11.37 8.13
CA LYS A 217 12.86 12.47 8.04
C LYS A 217 11.70 12.12 7.12
N VAL A 218 10.66 11.52 7.64
CA VAL A 218 9.38 11.37 6.95
C VAL A 218 8.40 12.42 7.51
N GLU A 219 7.58 13.04 6.66
CA GLU A 219 6.52 13.92 7.13
C GLU A 219 5.41 13.08 7.76
N GLU A 220 4.96 13.46 8.96
CA GLU A 220 3.89 12.75 9.64
C GLU A 220 2.60 12.77 8.82
N GLY A 221 1.94 11.61 8.69
CA GLY A 221 0.73 11.45 7.89
C GLY A 221 0.96 11.25 6.40
N TYR A 222 2.22 11.39 5.89
CA TYR A 222 2.52 11.16 4.49
C TYR A 222 2.44 9.67 4.10
N CYS A 223 2.97 8.80 4.95
CA CYS A 223 2.94 7.35 4.74
C CYS A 223 2.29 6.61 5.90
N MET A 224 1.67 5.50 5.56
CA MET A 224 1.13 4.53 6.50
C MET A 224 1.58 3.14 6.05
N LEU A 225 1.84 2.25 7.01
CA LEU A 225 2.05 0.84 6.72
C LEU A 225 0.70 0.15 6.56
N ASP A 226 0.53 -0.59 5.48
CA ASP A 226 -0.63 -1.43 5.24
C ASP A 226 -0.64 -2.64 6.17
N PRO A 227 -1.62 -2.82 7.03
CA PRO A 227 -1.68 -3.98 7.92
C PRO A 227 -1.75 -5.31 7.18
N ILE A 228 -2.39 -5.38 6.00
CA ILE A 228 -2.58 -6.62 5.23
C ILE A 228 -1.26 -7.14 4.67
N LYS A 229 -0.35 -6.25 4.25
CA LYS A 229 0.95 -6.63 3.68
C LYS A 229 1.96 -6.86 4.79
N VAL A 230 2.22 -8.10 5.10
CA VAL A 230 3.10 -8.49 6.20
C VAL A 230 4.50 -8.79 5.68
N SER A 231 5.45 -7.89 5.96
CA SER A 231 6.88 -8.10 5.69
C SER A 231 7.54 -8.68 6.94
N VAL A 232 8.20 -9.83 6.77
CA VAL A 232 8.92 -10.51 7.84
C VAL A 232 10.37 -10.05 7.84
N THR A 233 10.90 -9.75 9.01
CA THR A 233 12.32 -9.45 9.19
C THR A 233 13.06 -10.68 9.68
N THR A 234 14.22 -10.96 9.09
CA THR A 234 15.09 -12.05 9.49
C THR A 234 16.43 -11.48 9.96
N PRO A 235 17.18 -12.20 10.83
CA PRO A 235 18.53 -11.76 11.16
C PRO A 235 19.43 -11.82 9.92
N GLY A 236 20.24 -10.79 9.74
CA GLY A 236 21.35 -10.83 8.81
C GLY A 236 22.47 -11.70 9.35
N VAL A 237 23.22 -12.39 8.48
CA VAL A 237 24.42 -13.15 8.85
C VAL A 237 25.60 -12.48 8.19
N GLY A 238 26.51 -11.94 8.98
CA GLY A 238 27.78 -11.38 8.52
C GLY A 238 28.68 -12.44 7.88
N ALA A 239 29.65 -12.00 7.08
CA ALA A 239 30.63 -12.90 6.45
C ALA A 239 31.47 -13.72 7.44
N ASP A 240 31.56 -13.25 8.67
CA ASP A 240 32.22 -13.88 9.82
C ASP A 240 31.27 -14.81 10.62
N GLY A 241 30.02 -14.99 10.19
CA GLY A 241 29.01 -15.75 10.89
C GLY A 241 28.26 -14.99 12.00
N THR A 242 28.57 -13.69 12.19
CA THR A 242 27.89 -12.87 13.20
C THR A 242 26.43 -12.68 12.80
N VAL A 243 25.51 -12.96 13.73
CA VAL A 243 24.08 -12.72 13.52
C VAL A 243 23.76 -11.27 13.89
N CYS A 244 23.28 -10.50 12.91
CA CYS A 244 22.82 -9.13 13.11
C CYS A 244 21.29 -9.15 13.14
N PRO A 245 20.63 -8.93 14.29
CA PRO A 245 19.18 -8.88 14.35
C PRO A 245 18.64 -7.67 13.57
N GLY A 246 17.57 -7.86 12.81
CA GLY A 246 16.81 -6.77 12.22
C GLY A 246 17.06 -6.41 10.77
N ALA A 247 17.64 -7.30 9.95
CA ALA A 247 17.64 -7.08 8.50
C ALA A 247 16.20 -7.22 7.95
N VAL A 248 15.70 -6.18 7.28
CA VAL A 248 14.43 -6.25 6.54
C VAL A 248 14.69 -6.95 5.20
N VAL A 249 14.14 -8.13 5.03
CA VAL A 249 14.10 -8.80 3.71
C VAL A 249 12.81 -8.41 3.04
N THR A 250 12.86 -7.40 2.19
CA THR A 250 11.80 -7.15 1.21
C THR A 250 12.00 -8.11 0.03
N ALA A 251 10.92 -8.61 -0.54
CA ALA A 251 10.98 -9.51 -1.69
C ALA A 251 11.81 -8.86 -2.81
N GLY A 252 13.07 -9.30 -2.97
CA GLY A 252 13.97 -8.90 -4.04
C GLY A 252 15.14 -7.98 -3.68
N THR A 253 15.29 -7.51 -2.44
CA THR A 253 16.46 -6.72 -2.04
C THR A 253 17.14 -7.35 -0.84
N LEU A 254 18.21 -8.08 -1.11
CA LEU A 254 19.22 -8.37 -0.09
C LEU A 254 20.19 -7.18 -0.07
N ALA A 255 20.35 -6.52 1.07
CA ALA A 255 21.44 -5.58 1.24
C ALA A 255 22.78 -6.31 1.06
N GLU A 256 23.79 -5.62 0.52
CA GLU A 256 25.12 -6.17 0.30
C GLU A 256 25.68 -6.65 1.65
N GLY A 257 25.83 -7.97 1.81
CA GLY A 257 26.20 -8.60 3.08
C GLY A 257 25.19 -9.63 3.62
N ASP A 258 23.93 -9.53 3.24
CA ASP A 258 22.89 -10.48 3.67
C ASP A 258 22.84 -11.67 2.71
N LYS A 259 23.55 -12.73 3.06
CA LYS A 259 23.51 -13.98 2.31
C LYS A 259 22.39 -14.89 2.84
N LEU A 260 21.14 -14.52 2.65
CA LEU A 260 20.06 -15.49 2.73
C LEU A 260 19.87 -16.11 1.34
N ARG A 261 20.24 -17.37 1.21
CA ARG A 261 19.78 -18.19 0.07
C ARG A 261 18.45 -18.81 0.46
N ILE A 262 17.40 -18.38 -0.15
CA ILE A 262 16.12 -19.09 -0.19
C ILE A 262 16.20 -20.13 -1.30
#